data_c71299ef3182731eb9e9f312b7604807
#
_entry.id   c71299ef3182731eb9e9f312b7604807
#
_cell.length_a   1.000
_cell.length_b   1.000
_cell.length_c   1.000
_cell.angle_alpha   90.00
_cell.angle_beta   90.00
_cell.angle_gamma   90.00
#
_symmetry.space_group_name_H-M   'P 1'
#
loop_
_entity.id
_entity.type
_entity.pdbx_description
1 polymer ?
#
loop_
_entity_poly.entity_id
_entity_poly.type
_entity_poly.pdbx_seq_one_letter_code
_entity_poly.pdbx_strand_id
1 'polypeptide(L)'
;MAQQVCLYSFSGSSLCKAHPSREAQLNGTDKFANENEWGEFLHLPGQKFYDFTKIREEIVRDTEAKTGRNAGISPQPINLRIVSPNVLTLTLVDLPGLTKVPVGDQPKDIEKQIRDMLMKYISRPSCIILAVTAANTDLANSDGLKLGREVDPEGTRTIGVLTKVDLM
;
A
#
# COMPACT_ATOMS: atom_id res chain seq x y z
N MET A 1 1.65 -11.08 11.76
CA MET A 1 2.27 -10.02 10.92
C MET A 1 1.63 -10.14 9.54
N ALA A 2 0.99 -9.09 9.05
CA ALA A 2 0.38 -9.13 7.73
C ALA A 2 1.47 -8.95 6.66
N GLN A 3 1.47 -9.79 5.64
CA GLN A 3 2.33 -9.64 4.47
C GLN A 3 1.68 -8.66 3.50
N GLN A 4 2.46 -7.76 2.96
CA GLN A 4 2.00 -6.65 2.13
C GLN A 4 2.28 -6.94 0.66
N VAL A 5 1.32 -6.63 -0.21
CA VAL A 5 1.48 -6.70 -1.65
C VAL A 5 1.39 -5.27 -2.20
N CYS A 6 2.47 -4.78 -2.77
CA CYS A 6 2.50 -3.48 -3.43
C CYS A 6 2.46 -3.66 -4.95
N LEU A 7 1.77 -2.77 -5.63
CA LEU A 7 1.63 -2.78 -7.08
C LEU A 7 2.21 -1.51 -7.68
N TYR A 8 2.97 -1.68 -8.78
CA TYR A 8 3.39 -0.58 -9.63
C TYR A 8 2.63 -0.64 -10.96
N SER A 9 2.00 0.46 -11.34
CA SER A 9 1.40 0.62 -12.65
C SER A 9 1.98 1.86 -13.35
N PHE A 10 2.44 1.69 -14.57
CA PHE A 10 2.86 2.81 -15.41
C PHE A 10 1.64 3.39 -16.12
N SER A 11 1.05 4.43 -15.58
CA SER A 11 0.10 5.27 -16.31
C SER A 11 0.22 6.72 -15.83
N GLY A 12 0.10 7.67 -16.74
CA GLY A 12 0.43 9.09 -16.57
C GLY A 12 -0.35 9.91 -15.54
N SER A 13 -0.86 9.29 -14.49
CA SER A 13 -1.46 9.95 -13.33
C SER A 13 -1.11 9.16 -12.07
N SER A 14 -0.26 9.75 -11.23
CA SER A 14 0.26 9.10 -10.03
C SER A 14 -0.78 9.06 -8.93
N LEU A 15 -1.18 7.87 -8.53
CA LEU A 15 -1.92 7.60 -7.31
C LEU A 15 -1.01 6.83 -6.35
N CYS A 16 -0.56 7.48 -5.29
CA CYS A 16 0.16 6.81 -4.21
C CYS A 16 -0.79 6.50 -3.07
N LYS A 17 -0.82 5.25 -2.62
CA LYS A 17 -1.35 4.89 -1.31
C LYS A 17 -0.17 4.75 -0.36
N ALA A 18 -0.04 5.67 0.57
CA ALA A 18 1.00 5.61 1.59
C ALA A 18 0.51 4.78 2.78
N HIS A 19 1.18 3.67 3.06
CA HIS A 19 1.14 3.05 4.38
C HIS A 19 2.32 3.60 5.19
N PRO A 20 2.16 3.97 6.46
CA PRO A 20 3.27 4.42 7.29
C PRO A 20 4.16 3.23 7.69
N SER A 21 4.99 2.76 6.77
CA SER A 21 6.12 1.94 7.15
C SER A 21 7.17 2.84 7.81
N ARG A 22 7.68 2.41 8.93
CA ARG A 22 8.43 3.11 9.95
C ARG A 22 9.86 3.52 9.57
N GLU A 23 10.22 3.55 8.28
CA GLU A 23 11.60 3.75 7.82
C GLU A 23 11.70 4.67 6.60
N ALA A 24 11.23 5.90 6.78
CA ALA A 24 11.86 7.04 6.12
C ALA A 24 12.24 8.03 7.22
N GLN A 25 13.25 7.68 8.00
CA GLN A 25 14.03 8.65 8.76
C GLN A 25 14.87 9.44 7.76
N LEU A 26 14.23 10.28 6.98
CA LEU A 26 14.85 11.43 6.33
C LEU A 26 14.85 12.55 7.36
N ASN A 27 16.01 12.71 8.01
CA ASN A 27 16.46 13.93 8.69
C ASN A 27 15.35 14.90 9.17
N GLY A 28 14.74 14.63 10.32
CA GLY A 28 14.25 15.61 11.30
C GLY A 28 13.21 16.66 10.91
N THR A 29 12.68 16.67 9.69
CA THR A 29 11.63 17.59 9.27
C THR A 29 10.51 16.83 8.59
N ASP A 30 9.34 16.77 9.23
CA ASP A 30 8.11 16.18 8.67
C ASP A 30 7.50 17.01 7.52
N LYS A 31 8.29 17.89 6.89
CA LYS A 31 7.87 18.77 5.80
C LYS A 31 8.60 18.40 4.50
N PHE A 32 7.92 18.60 3.39
CA PHE A 32 8.58 18.54 2.08
C PHE A 32 9.75 19.53 2.02
N ALA A 33 10.84 19.12 1.39
CA ALA A 33 12.07 19.89 1.34
C ALA A 33 11.95 21.23 0.57
N ASN A 34 10.97 21.32 -0.35
CA ASN A 34 10.73 22.47 -1.20
C ASN A 34 9.25 22.86 -1.23
N GLU A 35 8.96 24.14 -1.39
CA GLU A 35 7.60 24.66 -1.63
C GLU A 35 6.94 24.11 -2.90
N ASN A 36 7.73 23.56 -3.82
CA ASN A 36 7.26 22.91 -5.04
C ASN A 36 6.83 21.45 -4.85
N GLU A 37 6.90 20.94 -3.62
CA GLU A 37 6.51 19.58 -3.26
C GLU A 37 5.28 19.63 -2.37
N TRP A 38 4.26 18.88 -2.75
CA TRP A 38 3.01 18.84 -2.00
C TRP A 38 2.20 17.57 -2.31
N GLY A 39 1.28 17.24 -1.40
CA GLY A 39 0.30 16.17 -1.57
C GLY A 39 -1.11 16.72 -1.73
N GLU A 40 -1.96 16.02 -2.48
CA GLU A 40 -3.37 16.34 -2.63
C GLU A 40 -4.20 15.05 -2.61
N PHE A 41 -5.29 15.07 -1.85
CA PHE A 41 -6.24 13.98 -1.83
C PHE A 41 -7.36 14.22 -2.83
N LEU A 42 -7.79 13.16 -3.54
CA LEU A 42 -8.87 13.27 -4.51
C LEU A 42 -10.22 13.67 -3.87
N HIS A 43 -10.44 13.29 -2.61
CA HIS A 43 -11.65 13.65 -1.85
C HIS A 43 -11.59 15.08 -1.25
N LEU A 44 -10.44 15.76 -1.32
CA LEU A 44 -10.24 17.14 -0.90
C LEU A 44 -9.61 17.96 -2.04
N PRO A 45 -10.33 18.17 -3.14
CA PRO A 45 -9.78 18.83 -4.32
C PRO A 45 -9.36 20.26 -4.01
N GLY A 46 -8.17 20.65 -4.48
CA GLY A 46 -7.62 21.99 -4.28
C GLY A 46 -6.94 22.21 -2.93
N GLN A 47 -7.03 21.27 -1.99
CA GLN A 47 -6.30 21.36 -0.72
C GLN A 47 -4.92 20.73 -0.85
N LYS A 48 -3.88 21.56 -0.78
CA LYS A 48 -2.48 21.12 -0.82
C LYS A 48 -1.94 20.87 0.59
N PHE A 49 -1.25 19.76 0.74
CA PHE A 49 -0.58 19.36 1.98
C PHE A 49 0.93 19.43 1.79
N TYR A 50 1.59 20.28 2.57
CA TYR A 50 3.04 20.50 2.56
C TYR A 50 3.75 19.79 3.72
N ASP A 51 3.01 19.01 4.49
CA ASP A 51 3.46 18.36 5.73
C ASP A 51 3.03 16.89 5.71
N PHE A 52 4.00 15.99 5.82
CA PHE A 52 3.75 14.55 5.84
C PHE A 52 2.92 14.10 7.05
N THR A 53 3.03 14.80 8.19
CA THR A 53 2.22 14.51 9.37
C THR A 53 0.75 14.76 9.08
N LYS A 54 0.41 15.87 8.43
CA LYS A 54 -0.96 16.18 8.02
C LYS A 54 -1.50 15.21 6.97
N ILE A 55 -0.65 14.73 6.06
CA ILE A 55 -1.02 13.69 5.10
C ILE A 55 -1.35 12.39 5.83
N ARG A 56 -0.54 12.01 6.82
CA ARG A 56 -0.76 10.81 7.63
C ARG A 56 -2.04 10.91 8.46
N GLU A 57 -2.28 12.05 9.11
CA GLU A 57 -3.51 12.33 9.86
C GLU A 57 -4.75 12.21 8.96
N GLU A 58 -4.69 12.74 7.74
CA GLU A 58 -5.78 12.65 6.78
C GLU A 58 -6.04 11.22 6.32
N ILE A 59 -4.99 10.42 6.09
CA ILE A 59 -5.13 9.00 5.76
C ILE A 59 -5.84 8.25 6.89
N VAL A 60 -5.46 8.51 8.14
CA VAL A 60 -6.11 7.88 9.31
C VAL A 60 -7.58 8.30 9.38
N ARG A 61 -7.87 9.59 9.24
CA ARG A 61 -9.22 10.13 9.28
C ARG A 61 -10.12 9.54 8.19
N ASP A 62 -9.64 9.48 6.95
CA ASP A 62 -10.41 8.93 5.81
C ASP A 62 -10.58 7.40 5.95
N THR A 63 -9.57 6.72 6.50
CA THR A 63 -9.66 5.29 6.81
C THR A 63 -10.77 5.03 7.84
N GLU A 64 -10.76 5.73 8.96
CA GLU A 64 -11.77 5.59 10.01
C GLU A 64 -13.18 5.93 9.52
N ALA A 65 -13.30 6.96 8.69
CA ALA A 65 -14.58 7.35 8.08
C ALA A 65 -15.15 6.25 7.17
N LYS A 66 -14.29 5.51 6.44
CA LYS A 66 -14.68 4.45 5.49
C LYS A 66 -14.86 3.09 6.11
N THR A 67 -14.10 2.76 7.16
CA THR A 67 -14.12 1.44 7.80
C THR A 67 -14.94 1.41 9.09
N GLY A 68 -15.26 2.58 9.65
CA GLY A 68 -15.81 2.69 10.99
C GLY A 68 -14.77 2.36 12.06
N ARG A 69 -15.17 2.40 13.33
CA ARG A 69 -14.27 2.08 14.47
C ARG A 69 -13.89 0.61 14.60
N ASN A 70 -14.49 -0.27 13.82
CA ASN A 70 -14.39 -1.73 13.99
C ASN A 70 -13.45 -2.41 13.00
N ALA A 71 -12.35 -1.79 12.62
CA ALA A 71 -11.24 -2.42 11.88
C ALA A 71 -11.67 -3.25 10.64
N GLY A 72 -12.78 -2.91 10.00
CA GLY A 72 -13.22 -3.50 8.74
C GLY A 72 -12.30 -3.12 7.58
N ILE A 73 -12.56 -3.68 6.42
CA ILE A 73 -11.88 -3.33 5.17
C ILE A 73 -12.85 -2.57 4.29
N SER A 74 -12.40 -1.45 3.74
CA SER A 74 -13.15 -0.73 2.74
C SER A 74 -12.58 -0.98 1.34
N PRO A 75 -13.42 -1.34 0.35
CA PRO A 75 -12.99 -1.45 -1.04
C PRO A 75 -12.76 -0.07 -1.69
N GLN A 76 -13.15 1.02 -1.01
CA GLN A 76 -12.97 2.37 -1.52
C GLN A 76 -11.52 2.84 -1.31
N PRO A 77 -10.78 3.17 -2.37
CA PRO A 77 -9.40 3.60 -2.25
C PRO A 77 -9.29 5.00 -1.64
N ILE A 78 -8.20 5.23 -0.92
CA ILE A 78 -7.71 6.55 -0.57
C ILE A 78 -6.75 6.96 -1.68
N ASN A 79 -7.08 7.99 -2.42
CA ASN A 79 -6.29 8.46 -3.54
C ASN A 79 -5.49 9.70 -3.11
N LEU A 80 -4.17 9.54 -3.03
CA LEU A 80 -3.22 10.61 -2.73
C LEU A 80 -2.33 10.84 -3.95
N ARG A 81 -2.25 12.07 -4.41
CA ARG A 81 -1.33 12.54 -5.45
C ARG A 81 -0.18 13.29 -4.78
N ILE A 82 1.05 12.84 -5.02
CA ILE A 82 2.26 13.54 -4.61
C ILE A 82 2.85 14.23 -5.83
N VAL A 83 3.16 15.51 -5.70
CA VAL A 83 3.83 16.31 -6.72
C VAL A 83 5.20 16.67 -6.18
N SER A 84 6.25 16.28 -6.89
CA SER A 84 7.65 16.62 -6.59
C SER A 84 8.48 16.53 -7.86
N PRO A 85 9.45 17.43 -8.07
CA PRO A 85 10.38 17.33 -9.18
C PRO A 85 11.36 16.16 -9.05
N ASN A 86 11.46 15.56 -7.85
CA ASN A 86 12.44 14.54 -7.51
C ASN A 86 11.88 13.11 -7.55
N VAL A 87 10.62 12.92 -7.97
CA VAL A 87 9.98 11.61 -8.02
C VAL A 87 9.62 11.19 -9.43
N LEU A 88 9.63 9.89 -9.68
CA LEU A 88 9.17 9.33 -10.94
C LEU A 88 7.66 9.42 -11.07
N THR A 89 7.17 9.62 -12.29
CA THR A 89 5.73 9.54 -12.58
C THR A 89 5.31 8.08 -12.61
N LEU A 90 4.75 7.61 -11.51
CA LEU A 90 4.26 6.23 -11.38
C LEU A 90 3.07 6.17 -10.41
N THR A 91 2.27 5.13 -10.53
CA THR A 91 1.18 4.84 -9.60
C THR A 91 1.60 3.70 -8.67
N LEU A 92 1.57 3.96 -7.37
CA LEU A 92 1.79 2.96 -6.33
C LEU A 92 0.44 2.59 -5.71
N VAL A 93 0.18 1.30 -5.57
CA VAL A 93 -1.00 0.80 -4.86
C VAL A 93 -0.52 -0.02 -3.68
N ASP A 94 -0.81 0.46 -2.49
CA ASP A 94 -0.58 -0.26 -1.25
C ASP A 94 -1.84 -1.04 -0.89
N LEU A 95 -1.71 -2.34 -0.67
CA LEU A 95 -2.82 -3.26 -0.41
C LEU A 95 -2.71 -3.83 1.00
N PRO A 96 -3.84 -4.13 1.65
CA PRO A 96 -3.81 -4.76 2.97
C PRO A 96 -3.11 -6.11 2.92
N GLY A 97 -2.40 -6.45 4.00
CA GLY A 97 -1.82 -7.77 4.15
C GLY A 97 -2.88 -8.85 4.32
N LEU A 98 -2.59 -10.06 3.85
CA LEU A 98 -3.47 -11.21 4.03
C LEU A 98 -3.59 -11.56 5.52
N THR A 99 -4.81 -11.56 6.02
CA THR A 99 -5.16 -11.98 7.38
C THR A 99 -5.96 -13.27 7.28
N LYS A 100 -5.45 -14.34 7.87
CA LYS A 100 -6.11 -15.67 7.84
C LYS A 100 -7.16 -15.84 8.94
N VAL A 101 -7.02 -15.08 10.01
CA VAL A 101 -7.90 -15.18 11.19
C VAL A 101 -8.45 -13.79 11.50
N PRO A 102 -9.79 -13.65 11.61
CA PRO A 102 -10.38 -12.40 12.05
C PRO A 102 -9.87 -12.00 13.44
N VAL A 103 -9.58 -10.73 13.65
CA VAL A 103 -9.16 -10.19 14.95
C VAL A 103 -10.22 -9.22 15.47
N GLY A 104 -10.66 -9.42 16.71
CA GLY A 104 -11.69 -8.58 17.33
C GLY A 104 -13.02 -8.65 16.57
N ASP A 105 -13.58 -7.49 16.23
CA ASP A 105 -14.88 -7.37 15.57
C ASP A 105 -14.83 -7.51 14.03
N GLN A 106 -13.71 -8.01 13.46
CA GLN A 106 -13.59 -8.20 12.02
C GLN A 106 -14.60 -9.25 11.50
N PRO A 107 -15.12 -9.07 10.28
CA PRO A 107 -15.99 -10.06 9.64
C PRO A 107 -15.33 -11.43 9.54
N LYS A 108 -16.11 -12.51 9.70
CA LYS A 108 -15.59 -13.89 9.60
C LYS A 108 -15.01 -14.22 8.22
N ASP A 109 -15.45 -13.52 7.18
CA ASP A 109 -15.02 -13.65 5.78
C ASP A 109 -13.93 -12.63 5.38
N ILE A 110 -13.24 -12.03 6.35
CA ILE A 110 -12.21 -10.99 6.12
C ILE A 110 -11.12 -11.47 5.16
N GLU A 111 -10.68 -12.74 5.28
CA GLU A 111 -9.69 -13.33 4.38
C GLU A 111 -10.15 -13.28 2.92
N LYS A 112 -11.40 -13.68 2.67
CA LYS A 112 -11.98 -13.65 1.33
C LYS A 112 -12.09 -12.22 0.80
N GLN A 113 -12.55 -11.28 1.62
CA GLN A 113 -12.67 -9.86 1.24
C GLN A 113 -11.32 -9.28 0.85
N ILE A 114 -10.25 -9.56 1.62
CA ILE A 114 -8.90 -9.14 1.31
C ILE A 114 -8.43 -9.77 -0.01
N ARG A 115 -8.59 -11.08 -0.15
CA ARG A 115 -8.19 -11.80 -1.36
C ARG A 115 -8.87 -11.24 -2.61
N ASP A 116 -10.19 -11.05 -2.57
CA ASP A 116 -10.97 -10.50 -3.69
C ASP A 116 -10.49 -9.08 -4.05
N MET A 117 -10.17 -8.27 -3.04
CA MET A 117 -9.59 -6.95 -3.23
C MET A 117 -8.20 -7.03 -3.90
N LEU A 118 -7.31 -7.90 -3.42
CA LEU A 118 -5.98 -8.11 -3.99
C LEU A 118 -6.09 -8.53 -5.46
N MET A 119 -6.92 -9.55 -5.75
CA MET A 119 -7.12 -10.10 -7.09
C MET A 119 -7.60 -9.04 -8.08
N LYS A 120 -8.45 -8.11 -7.67
CA LYS A 120 -8.90 -6.98 -8.50
C LYS A 120 -7.76 -6.14 -9.08
N TYR A 121 -6.65 -6.05 -8.33
CA TYR A 121 -5.48 -5.26 -8.75
C TYR A 121 -4.43 -6.14 -9.44
N ILE A 122 -4.03 -7.26 -8.82
CA ILE A 122 -2.91 -8.07 -9.30
C ILE A 122 -3.22 -8.86 -10.59
N SER A 123 -4.49 -9.08 -10.91
CA SER A 123 -4.88 -9.75 -12.17
C SER A 123 -4.65 -8.87 -13.41
N ARG A 124 -4.36 -7.58 -13.25
CA ARG A 124 -4.12 -6.68 -14.39
C ARG A 124 -2.75 -6.94 -15.00
N PRO A 125 -2.65 -7.23 -16.31
CA PRO A 125 -1.37 -7.53 -16.96
C PRO A 125 -0.36 -6.38 -16.91
N SER A 126 -0.85 -5.13 -16.83
CA SER A 126 -0.02 -3.92 -16.77
C SER A 126 0.55 -3.61 -15.39
N CYS A 127 0.23 -4.42 -14.37
CA CYS A 127 0.68 -4.20 -13.01
C CYS A 127 1.91 -5.06 -12.69
N ILE A 128 2.96 -4.45 -12.16
CA ILE A 128 4.08 -5.16 -11.54
C ILE A 128 3.69 -5.47 -10.09
N ILE A 129 3.89 -6.70 -9.68
CA ILE A 129 3.57 -7.20 -8.34
C ILE A 129 4.84 -7.17 -7.49
N LEU A 130 4.80 -6.49 -6.36
CA LEU A 130 5.82 -6.59 -5.32
C LEU A 130 5.31 -7.51 -4.22
N ALA A 131 5.85 -8.72 -4.15
CA ALA A 131 5.55 -9.68 -3.10
C ALA A 131 6.51 -9.45 -1.92
N VAL A 132 6.06 -8.67 -0.94
CA VAL A 132 6.85 -8.28 0.22
C VAL A 132 6.75 -9.33 1.32
N THR A 133 7.90 -9.85 1.75
CA THR A 133 7.99 -10.88 2.79
C THR A 133 9.09 -10.51 3.77
N ALA A 134 8.87 -10.74 5.07
CA ALA A 134 9.92 -10.57 6.07
C ALA A 134 10.96 -11.68 5.93
N ALA A 135 12.26 -11.33 5.95
CA ALA A 135 13.36 -12.26 5.72
C ALA A 135 13.46 -13.36 6.78
N ASN A 136 12.99 -13.08 8.00
CA ASN A 136 12.94 -14.03 9.11
C ASN A 136 11.76 -15.02 9.06
N THR A 137 11.04 -15.07 7.94
CA THR A 137 9.95 -16.03 7.70
C THR A 137 10.27 -16.94 6.53
N ASP A 138 9.75 -18.17 6.58
CA ASP A 138 9.93 -19.11 5.47
C ASP A 138 9.19 -18.61 4.22
N LEU A 139 9.93 -18.45 3.12
CA LEU A 139 9.41 -18.00 1.83
C LEU A 139 8.33 -18.95 1.27
N ALA A 140 8.38 -20.24 1.59
CA ALA A 140 7.35 -21.19 1.20
C ALA A 140 5.96 -20.84 1.77
N ASN A 141 5.93 -20.08 2.87
CA ASN A 141 4.72 -19.60 3.50
C ASN A 141 4.30 -18.19 3.07
N SER A 142 5.02 -17.58 2.11
CA SER A 142 4.68 -16.25 1.61
C SER A 142 3.37 -16.28 0.80
N ASP A 143 2.32 -15.71 1.38
CA ASP A 143 1.02 -15.60 0.71
C ASP A 143 1.07 -14.63 -0.48
N GLY A 144 1.93 -13.61 -0.42
CA GLY A 144 2.18 -12.68 -1.54
C GLY A 144 2.79 -13.39 -2.75
N LEU A 145 3.76 -14.28 -2.53
CA LEU A 145 4.34 -15.09 -3.61
C LEU A 145 3.36 -16.12 -4.16
N LYS A 146 2.52 -16.73 -3.30
CA LYS A 146 1.47 -17.66 -3.74
C LYS A 146 0.47 -16.99 -4.65
N LEU A 147 -0.05 -15.82 -4.25
CA LEU A 147 -0.97 -15.03 -5.07
C LEU A 147 -0.31 -14.52 -6.36
N GLY A 148 0.94 -14.08 -6.28
CA GLY A 148 1.71 -13.67 -7.46
C GLY A 148 1.79 -14.81 -8.47
N ARG A 149 2.15 -16.01 -8.04
CA ARG A 149 2.26 -17.20 -8.91
C ARG A 149 0.92 -17.63 -9.53
N GLU A 150 -0.19 -17.38 -8.85
CA GLU A 150 -1.53 -17.66 -9.37
C GLU A 150 -1.88 -16.81 -10.60
N VAL A 151 -1.49 -15.54 -10.61
CA VAL A 151 -1.82 -14.57 -11.67
C VAL A 151 -0.67 -14.29 -12.64
N ASP A 152 0.51 -14.76 -12.31
CA ASP A 152 1.76 -14.62 -13.08
C ASP A 152 2.63 -15.87 -12.89
N PRO A 153 2.22 -17.02 -13.45
CA PRO A 153 2.91 -18.30 -13.27
C PRO A 153 4.37 -18.27 -13.74
N GLU A 154 4.65 -17.52 -14.79
CA GLU A 154 6.00 -17.36 -15.37
C GLU A 154 6.87 -16.35 -14.59
N GLY A 155 6.30 -15.60 -13.65
CA GLY A 155 7.03 -14.63 -12.85
C GLY A 155 7.56 -13.41 -13.63
N THR A 156 6.93 -13.09 -14.76
CA THR A 156 7.42 -12.02 -15.68
C THR A 156 7.20 -10.61 -15.14
N ARG A 157 6.27 -10.45 -14.20
CA ARG A 157 5.90 -9.17 -13.57
C ARG A 157 5.84 -9.22 -12.05
N THR A 158 6.33 -10.29 -11.43
CA THR A 158 6.38 -10.47 -9.98
C THR A 158 7.80 -10.33 -9.46
N ILE A 159 7.99 -9.41 -8.52
CA ILE A 159 9.26 -9.15 -7.85
C ILE A 159 9.12 -9.50 -6.38
N GLY A 160 9.95 -10.41 -5.87
CA GLY A 160 10.06 -10.70 -4.45
C GLY A 160 10.87 -9.63 -3.73
N VAL A 161 10.36 -9.12 -2.62
CA VAL A 161 11.03 -8.13 -1.78
C VAL A 161 11.19 -8.69 -0.37
N LEU A 162 12.43 -8.77 0.10
CA LEU A 162 12.75 -9.17 1.46
C LEU A 162 12.95 -7.94 2.34
N THR A 163 12.25 -7.91 3.46
CA THR A 163 12.38 -6.87 4.49
C THR A 163 12.90 -7.45 5.79
N LYS A 164 13.30 -6.60 6.74
CA LYS A 164 13.79 -7.03 8.08
C LYS A 164 14.97 -7.99 8.00
N VAL A 165 15.88 -7.73 7.09
CA VAL A 165 17.10 -8.54 6.89
C VAL A 165 18.01 -8.49 8.13
N ASP A 166 17.90 -7.42 8.90
CA ASP A 166 18.56 -7.21 10.19
C ASP A 166 18.11 -8.18 11.31
N LEU A 167 17.00 -8.90 11.10
CA LEU A 167 16.44 -9.88 12.05
C LEU A 167 16.77 -11.35 11.69
N MET A 168 17.67 -11.56 10.73
CA MET A 168 18.12 -12.90 10.34
C MET A 168 19.26 -13.41 11.20
#